data_2d636daaa5f68a22c6c9e543459f145e
#
_entry.id   2d636daaa5f68a22c6c9e543459f145e
#
_cell.length_a   1.000
_cell.length_b   1.000
_cell.length_c   1.000
_cell.angle_alpha   90.00
_cell.angle_beta   90.00
_cell.angle_gamma   90.00
#
_symmetry.space_group_name_H-M   'P 1'
#
loop_
_entity.id
_entity.type
_entity.pdbx_description
1 polymer ?
#
loop_
_entity_poly.entity_id
_entity_poly.type
_entity_poly.pdbx_seq_one_letter_code
_entity_poly.pdbx_strand_id
1 'polypeptide(L)'
;MFVNKQKKTKNKFIINNQKGMALLTTLIFVFVLVSFSVALLVMTGNDSKLSTLHRESTRAFYLAETGVDKALWYLNTSANQGGKGINWRTDEDDPPGPLIYPQSATASEYYEVTVETTTPPGPGVGEIITVHSTGREVGGGEYDKGTRVVEVKLEEGVSPSEGAVYNYALMTFAEDSNLRFDGHVKIEGDVHSNGDITGNGWDPEDDVDGDVSFSGDDTTISGTNVSPAVFQTYPAIDWEYYELNATQVYATDTAYEIGGSEPLEGIHYFKGDVEISNDLDVHGTIVVEGNITVHGHPEINLVQAGAISLVMVASGNITLNGNVHVTGIIHTEGEITLNGTTNVELGAILAETGVVNGVGSETKIVYNVDNLDQPVPGTGIPVWKIASWQEVY
;
A
#
# COMPACT_ATOMS: atom_id res chain seq x y z
N MET A 1 -93.19 85.38 1.57
CA MET A 1 -93.22 83.92 1.39
C MET A 1 -92.38 83.61 0.17
N PHE A 2 -91.11 83.23 0.41
CA PHE A 2 -90.08 82.99 -0.62
C PHE A 2 -89.87 81.48 -0.77
N VAL A 3 -90.24 80.96 -1.97
CA VAL A 3 -90.00 79.55 -2.32
C VAL A 3 -88.61 79.43 -3.00
N ASN A 4 -87.72 78.77 -2.37
CA ASN A 4 -86.37 78.50 -2.87
C ASN A 4 -86.38 77.25 -3.78
N LYS A 5 -86.18 77.43 -5.09
CA LYS A 5 -86.04 76.33 -6.08
C LYS A 5 -84.61 75.87 -6.15
N GLN A 6 -84.26 74.72 -5.53
CA GLN A 6 -83.04 74.10 -5.73
C GLN A 6 -82.95 73.47 -7.14
N LYS A 7 -81.90 73.88 -7.90
CA LYS A 7 -81.50 73.31 -9.19
C LYS A 7 -80.75 71.99 -8.92
N LYS A 8 -81.36 70.84 -9.28
CA LYS A 8 -80.63 69.58 -9.39
C LYS A 8 -79.70 69.58 -10.59
N THR A 9 -78.45 69.78 -10.40
CA THR A 9 -77.42 69.53 -11.41
C THR A 9 -77.21 68.02 -11.56
N LYS A 10 -77.57 67.49 -12.75
CA LYS A 10 -77.33 66.11 -13.11
C LYS A 10 -75.86 65.95 -13.47
N ASN A 11 -75.11 65.33 -12.57
CA ASN A 11 -73.80 64.80 -12.92
C ASN A 11 -73.98 63.64 -13.89
N LYS A 12 -73.90 63.92 -15.15
CA LYS A 12 -73.99 62.96 -16.25
C LYS A 12 -72.66 62.94 -17.02
N PHE A 13 -71.61 62.83 -16.34
CA PHE A 13 -70.30 62.67 -16.96
C PHE A 13 -69.38 61.85 -16.02
N ILE A 14 -69.19 60.59 -16.32
CA ILE A 14 -67.96 59.83 -15.99
C ILE A 14 -68.11 58.33 -16.27
N ILE A 15 -69.15 57.86 -16.97
CA ILE A 15 -69.36 56.44 -17.22
C ILE A 15 -68.82 55.95 -18.57
N ASN A 16 -68.54 56.82 -19.54
CA ASN A 16 -68.07 56.35 -20.87
C ASN A 16 -66.62 56.22 -21.11
N ASN A 17 -65.71 56.76 -20.22
CA ASN A 17 -64.26 56.61 -20.35
C ASN A 17 -63.73 55.38 -19.59
N GLN A 18 -64.50 54.81 -18.67
CA GLN A 18 -64.02 53.67 -17.89
C GLN A 18 -63.92 52.38 -18.71
N LYS A 19 -64.78 52.18 -19.74
CA LYS A 19 -64.73 50.98 -20.59
C LYS A 19 -63.46 50.91 -21.47
N GLY A 20 -62.95 52.03 -21.93
CA GLY A 20 -61.74 52.11 -22.73
C GLY A 20 -60.44 51.92 -21.89
N MET A 21 -60.45 52.47 -20.66
CA MET A 21 -59.36 52.31 -19.72
C MET A 21 -59.23 50.86 -19.21
N ALA A 22 -60.34 50.20 -18.96
CA ALA A 22 -60.37 48.79 -18.55
C ALA A 22 -59.73 47.87 -19.63
N LEU A 23 -60.06 48.13 -20.91
CA LEU A 23 -59.48 47.36 -22.01
C LEU A 23 -57.94 47.59 -22.13
N LEU A 24 -57.49 48.83 -22.00
CA LEU A 24 -56.07 49.15 -22.05
C LEU A 24 -55.28 48.50 -20.89
N THR A 25 -55.83 48.59 -19.68
CA THR A 25 -55.18 47.94 -18.49
C THR A 25 -55.15 46.44 -18.61
N THR A 26 -56.20 45.78 -19.08
CA THR A 26 -56.19 44.31 -19.32
C THR A 26 -55.17 43.94 -20.41
N LEU A 27 -55.05 44.71 -21.48
CA LEU A 27 -54.05 44.47 -22.55
C LEU A 27 -52.61 44.58 -22.01
N ILE A 28 -52.33 45.61 -21.22
CA ILE A 28 -51.02 45.82 -20.61
C ILE A 28 -50.73 44.63 -19.62
N PHE A 29 -51.71 44.24 -18.82
CA PHE A 29 -51.57 43.16 -17.87
C PHE A 29 -51.32 41.82 -18.56
N VAL A 30 -52.03 41.50 -19.65
CA VAL A 30 -51.79 40.30 -20.46
C VAL A 30 -50.38 40.35 -21.08
N PHE A 31 -49.92 41.49 -21.57
CA PHE A 31 -48.57 41.63 -22.14
C PHE A 31 -47.49 41.41 -21.09
N VAL A 32 -47.66 41.92 -19.88
CA VAL A 32 -46.75 41.70 -18.75
C VAL A 32 -46.74 40.23 -18.36
N LEU A 33 -47.90 39.57 -18.26
CA LEU A 33 -48.00 38.15 -17.95
C LEU A 33 -47.31 37.26 -19.01
N VAL A 34 -47.51 37.55 -20.29
CA VAL A 34 -46.83 36.83 -21.39
C VAL A 34 -45.31 37.03 -21.31
N SER A 35 -44.86 38.27 -21.13
CA SER A 35 -43.43 38.56 -20.98
C SER A 35 -42.81 37.84 -19.80
N PHE A 36 -43.49 37.80 -18.65
CA PHE A 36 -43.06 37.07 -17.45
C PHE A 36 -43.03 35.58 -17.69
N SER A 37 -44.05 35.01 -18.36
CA SER A 37 -44.10 33.58 -18.70
C SER A 37 -42.93 33.18 -19.62
N VAL A 38 -42.58 33.99 -20.63
CA VAL A 38 -41.45 33.72 -21.50
C VAL A 38 -40.14 33.80 -20.71
N ALA A 39 -39.96 34.77 -19.81
CA ALA A 39 -38.77 34.87 -18.97
C ALA A 39 -38.61 33.63 -18.05
N LEU A 40 -39.69 33.14 -17.44
CA LEU A 40 -39.69 31.92 -16.64
C LEU A 40 -39.32 30.68 -17.46
N LEU A 41 -39.85 30.56 -18.68
CA LEU A 41 -39.54 29.43 -19.58
C LEU A 41 -38.05 29.41 -19.96
N VAL A 42 -37.46 30.57 -20.27
CA VAL A 42 -36.05 30.70 -20.58
C VAL A 42 -35.18 30.34 -19.34
N MET A 43 -35.57 30.84 -18.16
CA MET A 43 -34.89 30.54 -16.91
C MET A 43 -34.91 29.05 -16.59
N THR A 44 -36.09 28.42 -16.66
CA THR A 44 -36.28 26.98 -16.43
C THR A 44 -35.46 26.15 -17.45
N GLY A 45 -35.40 26.57 -18.71
CA GLY A 45 -34.59 25.90 -19.74
C GLY A 45 -33.10 25.98 -19.45
N ASN A 46 -32.62 27.12 -18.97
CA ASN A 46 -31.24 27.29 -18.57
C ASN A 46 -30.87 26.48 -17.31
N ASP A 47 -31.79 26.47 -16.31
CA ASP A 47 -31.59 25.66 -15.10
C ASP A 47 -31.55 24.16 -15.42
N SER A 48 -32.37 23.68 -16.34
CA SER A 48 -32.34 22.29 -16.81
C SER A 48 -31.02 21.94 -17.48
N LYS A 49 -30.48 22.82 -18.35
CA LYS A 49 -29.18 22.63 -18.99
C LYS A 49 -28.05 22.61 -17.95
N LEU A 50 -28.06 23.57 -17.02
CA LEU A 50 -27.04 23.66 -15.97
C LEU A 50 -27.07 22.41 -15.07
N SER A 51 -28.26 21.93 -14.69
CA SER A 51 -28.44 20.70 -13.93
C SER A 51 -27.88 19.47 -14.67
N THR A 52 -28.09 19.39 -15.99
CA THR A 52 -27.53 18.30 -16.81
C THR A 52 -26.01 18.36 -16.85
N LEU A 53 -25.42 19.56 -17.09
CA LEU A 53 -23.96 19.75 -17.08
C LEU A 53 -23.35 19.40 -15.73
N HIS A 54 -23.98 19.80 -14.64
CA HIS A 54 -23.52 19.42 -13.29
C HIS A 54 -23.52 17.91 -13.08
N ARG A 55 -24.59 17.22 -13.49
CA ARG A 55 -24.69 15.77 -13.38
C ARG A 55 -23.60 15.06 -14.20
N GLU A 56 -23.39 15.48 -15.44
CA GLU A 56 -22.37 14.92 -16.34
C GLU A 56 -20.95 15.18 -15.79
N SER A 57 -20.70 16.37 -15.31
CA SER A 57 -19.45 16.74 -14.64
C SER A 57 -19.19 15.91 -13.39
N THR A 58 -20.20 15.71 -12.56
CA THR A 58 -20.09 14.88 -11.34
C THR A 58 -19.82 13.41 -11.69
N ARG A 59 -20.46 12.88 -12.73
CA ARG A 59 -20.16 11.51 -13.21
C ARG A 59 -18.74 11.37 -13.73
N ALA A 60 -18.26 12.32 -14.55
CA ALA A 60 -16.90 12.31 -15.03
C ALA A 60 -15.88 12.37 -13.88
N PHE A 61 -16.19 13.13 -12.83
CA PHE A 61 -15.37 13.17 -11.62
C PHE A 61 -15.32 11.81 -10.91
N TYR A 62 -16.45 11.16 -10.65
CA TYR A 62 -16.47 9.83 -10.03
C TYR A 62 -15.81 8.75 -10.89
N LEU A 63 -15.86 8.88 -12.22
CA LEU A 63 -15.11 8.00 -13.11
C LEU A 63 -13.60 8.20 -12.93
N ALA A 64 -13.14 9.45 -12.82
CA ALA A 64 -11.73 9.74 -12.56
C ALA A 64 -11.28 9.19 -11.19
N GLU A 65 -12.08 9.37 -10.13
CA GLU A 65 -11.81 8.77 -8.81
C GLU A 65 -11.75 7.24 -8.88
N THR A 66 -12.70 6.61 -9.59
CA THR A 66 -12.68 5.15 -9.80
C THR A 66 -11.39 4.69 -10.48
N GLY A 67 -10.86 5.50 -11.41
CA GLY A 67 -9.58 5.23 -12.06
C GLY A 67 -8.40 5.28 -11.09
N VAL A 68 -8.40 6.25 -10.17
CA VAL A 68 -7.39 6.32 -9.09
C VAL A 68 -7.46 5.10 -8.18
N ASP A 69 -8.67 4.74 -7.71
CA ASP A 69 -8.85 3.57 -6.85
C ASP A 69 -8.38 2.28 -7.55
N LYS A 70 -8.66 2.18 -8.85
CA LYS A 70 -8.19 1.02 -9.63
C LYS A 70 -6.67 1.00 -9.78
N ALA A 71 -6.04 2.16 -9.99
CA ALA A 71 -4.58 2.26 -10.03
C ALA A 71 -3.94 1.88 -8.70
N LEU A 72 -4.47 2.38 -7.59
CA LEU A 72 -4.02 2.01 -6.25
C LEU A 72 -4.16 0.51 -5.99
N TRP A 73 -5.29 -0.08 -6.41
CA TRP A 73 -5.48 -1.52 -6.27
C TRP A 73 -4.48 -2.30 -7.11
N TYR A 74 -4.20 -1.88 -8.36
CA TYR A 74 -3.20 -2.54 -9.20
C TYR A 74 -1.80 -2.44 -8.63
N LEU A 75 -1.42 -1.29 -8.11
CA LEU A 75 -0.12 -1.04 -7.48
C LEU A 75 0.07 -1.83 -6.18
N ASN A 76 -0.97 -1.90 -5.35
CA ASN A 76 -0.91 -2.53 -4.03
C ASN A 76 -1.29 -4.02 -4.03
N THR A 77 -1.56 -4.59 -5.20
CA THR A 77 -1.92 -6.00 -5.34
C THR A 77 -0.94 -6.68 -6.27
N SER A 78 -0.41 -7.82 -5.84
CA SER A 78 0.53 -8.60 -6.64
C SER A 78 -0.09 -9.18 -7.92
N ALA A 79 0.73 -9.47 -8.93
CA ALA A 79 0.27 -9.95 -10.23
C ALA A 79 -0.49 -11.30 -10.14
N ASN A 80 -0.07 -12.19 -9.25
CA ASN A 80 -0.75 -13.47 -9.00
C ASN A 80 -2.16 -13.34 -8.39
N GLN A 81 -2.45 -12.20 -7.75
CA GLN A 81 -3.77 -11.84 -7.21
C GLN A 81 -4.60 -10.97 -8.17
N GLY A 82 -4.11 -10.78 -9.40
CA GLY A 82 -4.78 -9.99 -10.44
C GLY A 82 -4.43 -8.50 -10.44
N GLY A 83 -3.51 -8.07 -9.58
CA GLY A 83 -2.90 -6.74 -9.60
C GLY A 83 -1.81 -6.61 -10.65
N LYS A 84 -0.97 -5.61 -10.51
CA LYS A 84 0.21 -5.35 -11.34
C LYS A 84 1.50 -5.29 -10.52
N GLY A 85 1.37 -5.10 -9.21
CA GLY A 85 2.49 -4.96 -8.28
C GLY A 85 3.00 -3.53 -8.13
N ILE A 86 3.83 -3.33 -7.10
CA ILE A 86 4.29 -2.02 -6.65
C ILE A 86 5.10 -1.25 -7.71
N ASN A 87 5.78 -1.96 -8.60
CA ASN A 87 6.62 -1.38 -9.66
C ASN A 87 5.85 -1.09 -10.96
N TRP A 88 4.53 -1.26 -10.97
CA TRP A 88 3.76 -1.03 -12.19
C TRP A 88 3.80 0.45 -12.63
N ARG A 89 4.16 0.67 -13.91
CA ARG A 89 4.16 1.97 -14.59
C ARG A 89 3.55 1.79 -15.97
N THR A 90 2.69 2.72 -16.38
CA THR A 90 1.98 2.62 -17.66
C THR A 90 2.86 2.95 -18.87
N ASP A 91 3.96 3.63 -18.70
CA ASP A 91 4.98 3.91 -19.72
C ASP A 91 5.96 2.74 -19.93
N GLU A 92 6.03 1.82 -18.97
CA GLU A 92 6.85 0.61 -19.00
C GLU A 92 6.08 -0.65 -19.44
N ASP A 93 4.74 -0.59 -19.48
CA ASP A 93 3.90 -1.70 -19.98
C ASP A 93 4.21 -2.02 -21.46
N ASP A 94 4.00 -3.25 -21.88
CA ASP A 94 4.11 -3.69 -23.28
C ASP A 94 2.73 -4.16 -23.83
N PRO A 95 2.06 -3.36 -24.67
CA PRO A 95 2.47 -2.04 -25.18
C PRO A 95 2.29 -0.92 -24.12
N PRO A 96 3.18 0.08 -24.11
CA PRO A 96 3.03 1.21 -23.21
C PRO A 96 1.77 2.02 -23.53
N GLY A 97 1.13 2.57 -22.50
CA GLY A 97 -0.04 3.40 -22.69
C GLY A 97 -0.98 3.42 -21.49
N PRO A 98 -1.97 4.29 -21.52
CA PRO A 98 -2.90 4.43 -20.41
C PRO A 98 -3.78 3.19 -20.24
N LEU A 99 -4.13 2.90 -18.99
CA LEU A 99 -5.18 1.93 -18.67
C LEU A 99 -6.54 2.55 -18.96
N ILE A 100 -7.29 1.98 -19.91
CA ILE A 100 -8.63 2.43 -20.27
C ILE A 100 -9.67 1.41 -19.79
N TYR A 101 -10.68 1.84 -19.04
CA TYR A 101 -11.74 0.97 -18.58
C TYR A 101 -13.13 1.64 -18.71
N PRO A 102 -14.13 0.93 -19.21
CA PRO A 102 -14.06 -0.38 -19.85
C PRO A 102 -13.30 -0.32 -21.18
N GLN A 103 -12.62 -1.41 -21.53
CA GLN A 103 -11.83 -1.54 -22.78
C GLN A 103 -12.71 -1.61 -24.03
N SER A 104 -13.79 -0.87 -24.08
CA SER A 104 -14.71 -0.83 -25.20
C SER A 104 -14.63 0.52 -25.91
N ALA A 105 -14.24 0.51 -27.17
CA ALA A 105 -14.19 1.73 -28.00
C ALA A 105 -15.58 2.41 -28.20
N THR A 106 -16.65 1.79 -27.75
CA THR A 106 -18.03 2.29 -27.84
C THR A 106 -18.63 2.64 -26.49
N ALA A 107 -17.85 2.60 -25.41
CA ALA A 107 -18.33 2.96 -24.09
C ALA A 107 -18.70 4.45 -24.05
N SER A 108 -19.88 4.76 -23.56
CA SER A 108 -20.33 6.14 -23.35
C SER A 108 -19.71 6.79 -22.10
N GLU A 109 -19.16 5.97 -21.23
CA GLU A 109 -18.53 6.37 -19.99
C GLU A 109 -17.26 5.55 -19.83
N TYR A 110 -16.12 6.19 -19.60
CA TYR A 110 -14.85 5.51 -19.35
C TYR A 110 -13.90 6.38 -18.53
N TYR A 111 -12.92 5.72 -17.95
CA TYR A 111 -11.76 6.41 -17.38
C TYR A 111 -10.47 5.94 -18.06
N GLU A 112 -9.51 6.82 -18.06
CA GLU A 112 -8.16 6.62 -18.60
C GLU A 112 -7.16 6.97 -17.51
N VAL A 113 -6.25 6.05 -17.19
CA VAL A 113 -5.28 6.21 -16.10
C VAL A 113 -3.87 6.07 -16.63
N THR A 114 -3.00 7.01 -16.27
CA THR A 114 -1.54 6.87 -16.39
C THR A 114 -0.90 6.87 -15.01
N VAL A 115 0.15 6.06 -14.88
CA VAL A 115 0.98 5.92 -13.68
C VAL A 115 2.42 6.12 -14.09
N GLU A 116 3.07 7.16 -13.59
CA GLU A 116 4.41 7.57 -14.01
C GLU A 116 5.27 7.90 -12.77
N THR A 117 6.56 7.54 -12.82
CA THR A 117 7.52 7.97 -11.79
C THR A 117 7.84 9.46 -11.95
N THR A 118 7.51 10.26 -10.94
CA THR A 118 7.77 11.71 -10.95
C THR A 118 9.09 12.05 -10.27
N THR A 119 9.42 11.34 -9.19
CA THR A 119 10.69 11.49 -8.48
C THR A 119 11.25 10.10 -8.25
N PRO A 120 12.37 9.75 -8.90
CA PRO A 120 13.02 8.47 -8.65
C PRO A 120 13.59 8.44 -7.23
N PRO A 121 13.73 7.23 -6.64
CA PRO A 121 14.26 7.07 -5.30
C PRO A 121 15.68 7.66 -5.20
N GLY A 122 15.96 8.35 -4.09
CA GLY A 122 17.24 8.97 -3.80
C GLY A 122 17.57 8.91 -2.31
N PRO A 123 18.81 9.26 -1.90
CA PRO A 123 19.18 9.20 -0.50
C PRO A 123 18.23 10.02 0.38
N GLY A 124 17.48 9.36 1.24
CA GLY A 124 16.50 9.98 2.15
C GLY A 124 15.23 10.53 1.51
N VAL A 125 14.98 10.17 0.24
CA VAL A 125 13.73 10.53 -0.46
C VAL A 125 13.18 9.28 -1.11
N GLY A 126 12.04 8.82 -0.66
CA GLY A 126 11.30 7.71 -1.29
C GLY A 126 10.89 8.04 -2.73
N GLU A 127 10.58 7.02 -3.50
CA GLU A 127 10.01 7.21 -4.83
C GLU A 127 8.65 7.92 -4.72
N ILE A 128 8.41 8.89 -5.60
CA ILE A 128 7.11 9.53 -5.77
C ILE A 128 6.60 9.21 -7.17
N ILE A 129 5.44 8.61 -7.24
CA ILE A 129 4.73 8.40 -8.50
C ILE A 129 3.51 9.30 -8.60
N THR A 130 3.15 9.65 -9.82
CA THR A 130 1.94 10.42 -10.09
C THR A 130 0.97 9.57 -10.88
N VAL A 131 -0.25 9.48 -10.37
CA VAL A 131 -1.39 8.87 -11.04
C VAL A 131 -2.25 9.99 -11.62
N HIS A 132 -2.39 10.03 -12.94
CA HIS A 132 -3.36 10.88 -13.60
C HIS A 132 -4.54 10.03 -14.05
N SER A 133 -5.73 10.37 -13.58
CA SER A 133 -6.96 9.70 -13.97
C SER A 133 -7.91 10.68 -14.64
N THR A 134 -8.30 10.39 -15.87
CA THR A 134 -9.23 11.19 -16.66
C THR A 134 -10.56 10.42 -16.78
N GLY A 135 -11.60 10.93 -16.15
CA GLY A 135 -12.96 10.43 -16.34
C GLY A 135 -13.66 11.15 -17.48
N ARG A 136 -14.30 10.41 -18.37
CA ARG A 136 -15.03 10.95 -19.51
C ARG A 136 -16.42 10.35 -19.63
N GLU A 137 -17.41 11.24 -19.87
CA GLU A 137 -18.75 10.87 -20.34
C GLU A 137 -18.88 11.31 -21.79
N VAL A 138 -18.91 10.33 -22.72
CA VAL A 138 -19.09 10.58 -24.16
C VAL A 138 -20.57 10.56 -24.48
N GLY A 139 -21.19 11.74 -24.56
CA GLY A 139 -22.59 11.85 -24.97
C GLY A 139 -22.71 11.70 -26.49
N GLY A 140 -23.78 11.04 -26.96
CA GLY A 140 -24.13 10.92 -28.38
C GLY A 140 -24.58 12.22 -29.08
N GLY A 141 -24.08 13.39 -28.66
CA GLY A 141 -24.42 14.71 -29.16
C GLY A 141 -23.18 15.58 -29.43
N GLU A 142 -23.43 16.75 -30.04
CA GLU A 142 -22.44 17.71 -30.56
C GLU A 142 -21.50 18.35 -29.49
N TYR A 143 -21.59 17.95 -28.23
CA TYR A 143 -20.80 18.49 -27.12
C TYR A 143 -20.17 17.35 -26.31
N ASP A 144 -18.87 17.44 -26.13
CA ASP A 144 -18.06 16.63 -25.21
C ASP A 144 -18.55 16.92 -23.77
N LYS A 145 -19.31 15.99 -23.19
CA LYS A 145 -20.23 16.31 -22.10
C LYS A 145 -19.66 16.36 -20.70
N GLY A 146 -18.45 15.99 -20.51
CA GLY A 146 -17.79 16.10 -19.20
C GLY A 146 -16.47 15.35 -19.19
N THR A 147 -15.41 16.09 -19.05
CA THR A 147 -14.08 15.53 -18.75
C THR A 147 -13.63 16.09 -17.42
N ARG A 148 -13.16 15.23 -16.54
CA ARG A 148 -12.53 15.60 -15.28
C ARG A 148 -11.24 14.85 -15.13
N VAL A 149 -10.22 15.53 -14.63
CA VAL A 149 -8.90 14.96 -14.38
C VAL A 149 -8.60 15.06 -12.91
N VAL A 150 -8.20 13.94 -12.34
CA VAL A 150 -7.72 13.85 -10.97
C VAL A 150 -6.25 13.46 -11.04
N GLU A 151 -5.41 14.22 -10.38
CA GLU A 151 -4.00 13.95 -10.17
C GLU A 151 -3.77 13.55 -8.71
N VAL A 152 -3.13 12.41 -8.51
CA VAL A 152 -2.77 11.91 -7.19
C VAL A 152 -1.28 11.63 -7.18
N LYS A 153 -0.58 12.18 -6.20
CA LYS A 153 0.79 11.79 -5.92
C LYS A 153 0.78 10.74 -4.84
N LEU A 154 1.48 9.67 -5.10
CA LEU A 154 1.66 8.56 -4.19
C LEU A 154 3.10 8.54 -3.73
N GLU A 155 3.29 8.29 -2.45
CA GLU A 155 4.58 7.98 -1.85
C GLU A 155 4.59 6.53 -1.40
N GLU A 156 5.75 5.90 -1.45
CA GLU A 156 5.94 4.57 -0.93
C GLU A 156 5.80 4.60 0.58
N GLY A 157 5.02 3.72 1.11
CA GLY A 157 4.80 3.56 2.53
C GLY A 157 4.70 2.09 2.88
N VAL A 158 4.62 1.81 4.14
CA VAL A 158 4.45 0.44 4.64
C VAL A 158 3.07 0.31 5.26
N SER A 159 2.30 -0.68 4.84
CA SER A 159 1.09 -1.08 5.56
C SER A 159 1.50 -2.04 6.67
N PRO A 160 1.03 -1.87 7.90
CA PRO A 160 1.28 -2.86 8.92
C PRO A 160 0.92 -4.25 8.38
N SER A 161 1.84 -5.20 8.44
CA SER A 161 1.54 -6.56 8.02
C SER A 161 0.45 -7.11 8.96
N GLU A 162 -0.65 -7.58 8.38
CA GLU A 162 -1.65 -8.32 9.15
C GLU A 162 -1.06 -9.71 9.49
N GLY A 163 -0.11 -9.79 10.39
CA GLY A 163 0.35 -11.00 11.08
C GLY A 163 0.63 -12.30 10.29
N ALA A 164 -0.01 -12.48 9.15
CA ALA A 164 0.00 -13.75 8.41
C ALA A 164 1.41 -14.20 7.94
N VAL A 165 2.31 -13.26 7.68
CA VAL A 165 3.67 -13.56 7.17
C VAL A 165 4.59 -14.06 8.28
N TYR A 166 4.32 -13.67 9.51
CA TYR A 166 5.08 -14.10 10.68
C TYR A 166 4.52 -15.38 11.33
N ASN A 167 3.59 -16.05 10.66
CA ASN A 167 3.04 -17.34 11.12
C ASN A 167 3.97 -18.52 10.83
N TYR A 168 5.11 -18.27 10.21
CA TYR A 168 6.11 -19.30 9.89
C TYR A 168 7.34 -19.17 10.78
N ALA A 169 7.84 -20.32 11.23
CA ALA A 169 9.12 -20.40 11.94
C ALA A 169 10.30 -20.05 11.02
N LEU A 170 10.17 -20.42 9.74
CA LEU A 170 11.16 -20.17 8.71
C LEU A 170 10.46 -19.85 7.40
N MET A 171 10.88 -18.75 6.75
CA MET A 171 10.28 -18.35 5.48
C MET A 171 11.27 -17.68 4.53
N THR A 172 11.16 -18.02 3.22
CA THR A 172 11.83 -17.32 2.13
C THR A 172 10.83 -16.79 1.10
N PHE A 173 11.13 -15.60 0.49
CA PHE A 173 10.12 -14.81 -0.22
C PHE A 173 10.36 -14.66 -1.72
N ALA A 174 11.60 -14.69 -2.23
CA ALA A 174 11.81 -14.59 -3.67
C ALA A 174 11.29 -15.82 -4.40
N GLU A 175 10.80 -15.65 -5.63
CA GLU A 175 10.33 -16.76 -6.47
C GLU A 175 11.45 -17.75 -6.80
N ASP A 176 12.70 -17.25 -6.89
CA ASP A 176 13.92 -18.03 -7.09
C ASP A 176 14.69 -18.28 -5.77
N SER A 177 14.03 -18.05 -4.61
CA SER A 177 14.63 -18.31 -3.30
C SER A 177 14.98 -19.79 -3.12
N ASN A 178 16.00 -20.07 -2.34
CA ASN A 178 16.42 -21.43 -2.02
C ASN A 178 16.50 -21.61 -0.51
N LEU A 179 15.65 -22.49 0.01
CA LEU A 179 15.71 -22.97 1.36
C LEU A 179 16.51 -24.27 1.37
N ARG A 180 17.77 -24.24 1.86
CA ARG A 180 18.70 -25.36 1.75
C ARG A 180 19.18 -25.85 3.11
N PHE A 181 18.99 -27.12 3.37
CA PHE A 181 19.42 -27.79 4.60
C PHE A 181 20.47 -28.89 4.32
N ASP A 182 21.73 -28.57 4.57
CA ASP A 182 22.86 -29.52 4.45
C ASP A 182 23.39 -30.01 5.82
N GLY A 183 22.83 -29.48 6.93
CA GLY A 183 23.17 -29.81 8.30
C GLY A 183 21.98 -30.35 9.10
N HIS A 184 22.15 -30.46 10.40
CA HIS A 184 21.05 -30.82 11.30
C HIS A 184 20.19 -29.59 11.61
N VAL A 185 18.91 -29.67 11.27
CA VAL A 185 17.95 -28.59 11.53
C VAL A 185 16.76 -29.18 12.27
N LYS A 186 16.33 -28.53 13.34
CA LYS A 186 15.07 -28.86 14.01
C LYS A 186 14.22 -27.63 14.13
N ILE A 187 13.01 -27.69 13.59
CA ILE A 187 12.07 -26.58 13.52
C ILE A 187 10.78 -26.95 14.23
N GLU A 188 10.41 -26.19 15.25
CA GLU A 188 9.12 -26.26 15.92
C GLU A 188 8.25 -25.11 15.37
N GLY A 189 7.38 -25.40 14.38
CA GLY A 189 6.52 -24.47 13.65
C GLY A 189 6.54 -24.68 12.15
N ASP A 190 5.73 -23.91 11.41
CA ASP A 190 5.56 -24.06 9.99
C ASP A 190 6.74 -23.47 9.19
N VAL A 191 7.01 -24.07 8.02
CA VAL A 191 8.07 -23.66 7.09
C VAL A 191 7.44 -23.30 5.75
N HIS A 192 7.87 -22.18 5.16
CA HIS A 192 7.44 -21.79 3.81
C HIS A 192 8.60 -21.29 2.94
N SER A 193 8.55 -21.66 1.65
CA SER A 193 9.41 -21.07 0.62
C SER A 193 8.59 -20.66 -0.58
N ASN A 194 8.77 -19.42 -1.06
CA ASN A 194 8.21 -19.01 -2.35
C ASN A 194 8.95 -19.67 -3.54
N GLY A 195 10.18 -20.10 -3.34
CA GLY A 195 10.97 -20.87 -4.29
C GLY A 195 11.11 -22.33 -3.89
N ASP A 196 12.32 -22.87 -4.09
CA ASP A 196 12.62 -24.27 -3.89
C ASP A 196 13.00 -24.58 -2.44
N ILE A 197 12.73 -25.83 -2.02
CA ILE A 197 13.27 -26.37 -0.78
C ILE A 197 14.12 -27.57 -1.13
N THR A 198 15.39 -27.54 -0.69
CA THR A 198 16.37 -28.59 -0.96
C THR A 198 17.05 -29.05 0.34
N GLY A 199 17.45 -30.30 0.43
CA GLY A 199 18.15 -30.79 1.60
C GLY A 199 18.91 -32.09 1.33
N ASN A 200 20.06 -32.25 1.96
CA ASN A 200 20.84 -33.49 1.89
C ASN A 200 20.80 -34.20 3.22
N GLY A 201 19.93 -35.20 3.34
CA GLY A 201 19.71 -35.94 4.57
C GLY A 201 18.75 -35.26 5.58
N TRP A 202 18.06 -34.21 5.16
CA TRP A 202 16.99 -33.58 5.89
C TRP A 202 15.67 -34.32 5.65
N ASP A 203 14.94 -34.62 6.73
CA ASP A 203 13.63 -35.30 6.68
C ASP A 203 12.57 -34.40 7.31
N PRO A 204 11.68 -33.78 6.51
CA PRO A 204 10.65 -32.91 7.04
C PRO A 204 9.72 -33.54 8.08
N GLU A 205 9.50 -34.87 8.03
CA GLU A 205 8.62 -35.53 8.97
C GLU A 205 9.26 -35.68 10.35
N ASP A 206 10.60 -35.81 10.43
CA ASP A 206 11.35 -35.95 11.66
C ASP A 206 11.90 -34.61 12.19
N ASP A 207 12.20 -33.67 11.30
CA ASP A 207 12.95 -32.46 11.60
C ASP A 207 12.03 -31.21 11.76
N VAL A 208 10.78 -31.24 11.28
CA VAL A 208 9.82 -30.13 11.38
C VAL A 208 8.57 -30.56 12.14
N ASP A 209 8.32 -29.94 13.28
CA ASP A 209 7.05 -30.07 14.00
C ASP A 209 6.08 -28.97 13.53
N GLY A 210 5.53 -29.15 12.33
CA GLY A 210 4.66 -28.24 11.62
C GLY A 210 4.49 -28.62 10.15
N ASP A 211 3.83 -27.77 9.38
CA ASP A 211 3.63 -27.96 7.95
C ASP A 211 4.77 -27.34 7.15
N VAL A 212 5.20 -28.03 6.09
CA VAL A 212 6.19 -27.53 5.13
C VAL A 212 5.46 -27.19 3.83
N SER A 213 5.59 -25.96 3.37
CA SER A 213 4.90 -25.49 2.19
C SER A 213 5.85 -24.75 1.23
N PHE A 214 5.57 -24.78 -0.07
CA PHE A 214 6.40 -24.13 -1.08
C PHE A 214 5.57 -23.73 -2.29
N SER A 215 6.06 -22.71 -3.03
CA SER A 215 5.44 -22.25 -4.27
C SER A 215 6.28 -22.56 -5.51
N GLY A 216 7.54 -23.02 -5.36
CA GLY A 216 8.46 -23.40 -6.44
C GLY A 216 8.06 -24.70 -7.15
N ASP A 217 8.74 -24.96 -8.27
CA ASP A 217 8.43 -26.08 -9.16
C ASP A 217 9.18 -27.38 -8.81
N ASP A 218 10.37 -27.27 -8.18
CA ASP A 218 11.29 -28.38 -7.89
C ASP A 218 11.56 -28.53 -6.40
N THR A 219 10.94 -29.52 -5.78
CA THR A 219 11.33 -29.94 -4.42
C THR A 219 11.99 -31.31 -4.49
N THR A 220 13.17 -31.44 -3.90
CA THR A 220 13.83 -32.74 -3.72
C THR A 220 13.35 -33.44 -2.44
N ILE A 221 12.45 -32.80 -1.72
CA ILE A 221 11.90 -33.29 -0.46
C ILE A 221 10.51 -33.87 -0.63
N SER A 222 10.21 -34.90 0.15
CA SER A 222 8.90 -35.53 0.20
C SER A 222 8.56 -35.89 1.63
N GLY A 223 7.31 -35.70 2.00
CA GLY A 223 6.79 -36.02 3.32
C GLY A 223 5.28 -35.84 3.36
N THR A 224 4.63 -36.36 4.41
CA THR A 224 3.18 -36.20 4.58
C THR A 224 2.78 -34.83 5.02
N ASN A 225 3.70 -34.06 5.59
CA ASN A 225 3.55 -32.66 5.98
C ASN A 225 4.01 -31.67 4.91
N VAL A 226 4.37 -32.13 3.70
CA VAL A 226 4.82 -31.28 2.60
C VAL A 226 3.69 -31.01 1.61
N SER A 227 3.41 -29.74 1.30
CA SER A 227 2.34 -29.34 0.41
C SER A 227 2.67 -28.11 -0.44
N PRO A 228 2.14 -28.00 -1.68
CA PRO A 228 2.23 -26.77 -2.45
C PRO A 228 1.38 -25.67 -1.79
N ALA A 229 1.86 -24.44 -1.82
CA ALA A 229 1.18 -23.29 -1.23
C ALA A 229 1.14 -22.09 -2.19
N VAL A 230 0.36 -21.08 -1.81
CA VAL A 230 0.27 -19.82 -2.53
C VAL A 230 1.47 -18.94 -2.17
N PHE A 231 2.00 -18.26 -3.18
CA PHE A 231 3.06 -17.26 -3.02
C PHE A 231 2.72 -16.24 -1.93
N GLN A 232 3.66 -15.99 -1.04
CA GLN A 232 3.53 -15.02 0.04
C GLN A 232 4.30 -13.74 -0.29
N THR A 233 3.75 -12.60 0.09
CA THR A 233 4.40 -11.31 -0.16
C THR A 233 5.44 -11.01 0.91
N TYR A 234 6.62 -10.56 0.48
CA TYR A 234 7.69 -10.11 1.38
C TYR A 234 7.23 -8.92 2.22
N PRO A 235 7.39 -8.94 3.55
CA PRO A 235 7.11 -7.80 4.40
C PRO A 235 8.27 -6.81 4.33
N ALA A 236 8.08 -5.68 3.66
CA ALA A 236 9.12 -4.66 3.56
C ALA A 236 9.55 -4.14 4.92
N ILE A 237 10.83 -3.81 5.02
CA ILE A 237 11.42 -3.20 6.20
C ILE A 237 11.25 -1.68 6.09
N ASP A 238 10.67 -1.07 7.10
CA ASP A 238 10.56 0.40 7.21
C ASP A 238 11.86 0.95 7.82
N TRP A 239 12.84 1.21 6.95
CA TRP A 239 14.14 1.73 7.32
C TRP A 239 14.05 3.09 8.03
N GLU A 240 13.12 3.96 7.59
CA GLU A 240 12.90 5.28 8.20
C GLU A 240 12.38 5.14 9.63
N TYR A 241 11.45 4.20 9.86
CA TYR A 241 10.97 3.89 11.22
C TYR A 241 12.12 3.53 12.14
N TYR A 242 13.03 2.65 11.70
CA TYR A 242 14.15 2.22 12.52
C TYR A 242 15.18 3.33 12.74
N GLU A 243 15.51 4.12 11.70
CA GLU A 243 16.41 5.26 11.85
C GLU A 243 15.88 6.32 12.83
N LEU A 244 14.57 6.65 12.72
CA LEU A 244 13.91 7.65 13.59
C LEU A 244 13.75 7.18 15.04
N ASN A 245 13.60 5.88 15.27
CA ASN A 245 13.42 5.31 16.61
C ASN A 245 14.70 4.72 17.19
N ALA A 246 15.83 4.85 16.49
CA ALA A 246 17.10 4.33 16.95
C ALA A 246 17.56 5.02 18.25
N THR A 247 18.01 4.21 19.20
CA THR A 247 18.72 4.68 20.40
C THR A 247 20.07 5.27 20.00
N GLN A 248 20.71 4.66 18.97
CA GLN A 248 21.99 5.08 18.43
C GLN A 248 22.02 4.86 16.92
N VAL A 249 22.39 5.90 16.15
CA VAL A 249 22.63 5.82 14.70
C VAL A 249 24.14 5.90 14.43
N TYR A 250 24.65 4.96 13.66
CA TYR A 250 26.05 4.87 13.23
C TYR A 250 26.11 5.23 11.73
N ALA A 251 26.43 6.47 11.44
CA ALA A 251 26.21 7.12 10.14
C ALA A 251 27.38 7.02 9.14
N THR A 252 28.28 6.06 9.27
CA THR A 252 29.42 5.89 8.35
C THR A 252 29.29 4.58 7.59
N ASP A 253 29.55 4.59 6.28
CA ASP A 253 29.57 3.41 5.39
C ASP A 253 30.80 2.49 5.62
N THR A 254 31.32 2.44 6.81
CA THR A 254 32.45 1.56 7.16
C THR A 254 31.96 0.39 7.98
N ALA A 255 32.55 -0.78 7.77
CA ALA A 255 32.23 -1.95 8.58
C ALA A 255 32.46 -1.65 10.08
N TYR A 256 31.47 -1.99 10.88
CA TYR A 256 31.54 -1.86 12.33
C TYR A 256 31.85 -3.20 12.97
N GLU A 257 32.86 -3.23 13.82
CA GLU A 257 33.11 -4.37 14.69
C GLU A 257 32.50 -4.08 16.05
N ILE A 258 31.48 -4.91 16.43
CA ILE A 258 30.83 -4.82 17.72
C ILE A 258 31.30 -5.98 18.57
N GLY A 259 31.90 -5.66 19.68
CA GLY A 259 32.34 -6.63 20.68
C GLY A 259 32.58 -5.92 22.00
N GLY A 260 32.26 -6.55 23.10
CA GLY A 260 32.47 -5.95 24.41
C GLY A 260 31.71 -6.67 25.52
N SER A 261 31.88 -6.21 26.73
CA SER A 261 31.20 -6.74 27.92
C SER A 261 29.99 -5.92 28.35
N GLU A 262 29.73 -4.80 27.67
CA GLU A 262 28.54 -3.98 27.96
C GLU A 262 27.42 -4.36 26.99
N PRO A 263 26.20 -4.64 27.49
CA PRO A 263 25.08 -5.00 26.63
C PRO A 263 24.63 -3.81 25.75
N LEU A 264 24.24 -4.10 24.53
CA LEU A 264 23.58 -3.12 23.68
C LEU A 264 22.09 -3.09 23.97
N GLU A 265 21.57 -1.93 24.41
CA GLU A 265 20.15 -1.76 24.73
C GLU A 265 19.42 -0.88 23.71
N GLY A 266 18.23 -1.33 23.29
CA GLY A 266 17.35 -0.57 22.38
C GLY A 266 17.65 -0.83 20.90
N ILE A 267 17.36 0.15 20.03
CA ILE A 267 17.55 0.02 18.59
C ILE A 267 18.88 0.66 18.20
N HIS A 268 19.77 -0.14 17.61
CA HIS A 268 21.04 0.29 17.08
C HIS A 268 21.01 0.22 15.55
N TYR A 269 21.12 1.38 14.90
CA TYR A 269 21.00 1.53 13.44
C TYR A 269 22.36 1.82 12.80
N PHE A 270 22.78 0.98 11.85
CA PHE A 270 24.08 1.05 11.18
C PHE A 270 23.90 1.27 9.68
N LYS A 271 24.57 2.30 9.14
CA LYS A 271 24.64 2.57 7.69
C LYS A 271 25.88 1.93 7.07
N GLY A 272 26.03 0.62 7.17
CA GLY A 272 27.15 -0.16 6.66
C GLY A 272 27.22 -1.52 7.31
N ASP A 273 28.10 -2.40 6.82
CA ASP A 273 28.25 -3.76 7.31
C ASP A 273 28.59 -3.83 8.80
N VAL A 274 28.08 -4.84 9.49
CA VAL A 274 28.33 -5.07 10.91
C VAL A 274 28.93 -6.45 11.12
N GLU A 275 30.03 -6.48 11.86
CA GLU A 275 30.65 -7.71 12.37
C GLU A 275 30.47 -7.77 13.89
N ILE A 276 29.78 -8.81 14.36
CA ILE A 276 29.57 -9.08 15.78
C ILE A 276 30.54 -10.15 16.19
N SER A 277 31.46 -9.82 17.09
CA SER A 277 32.47 -10.74 17.57
C SER A 277 32.39 -10.95 19.07
N ASN A 278 32.79 -12.14 19.51
CA ASN A 278 32.80 -12.55 20.92
C ASN A 278 31.44 -12.76 21.58
N ASP A 279 31.44 -12.73 22.90
CA ASP A 279 30.28 -12.95 23.76
C ASP A 279 29.50 -11.62 23.97
N LEU A 280 28.96 -11.07 22.91
CA LEU A 280 28.19 -9.84 22.96
C LEU A 280 26.75 -10.15 23.44
N ASP A 281 26.32 -9.40 24.43
CA ASP A 281 24.94 -9.44 24.90
C ASP A 281 24.16 -8.28 24.28
N VAL A 282 23.07 -8.58 23.57
CA VAL A 282 22.23 -7.58 22.91
C VAL A 282 20.81 -7.66 23.46
N HIS A 283 20.39 -6.56 24.06
CA HIS A 283 19.04 -6.39 24.58
C HIS A 283 18.26 -5.40 23.72
N GLY A 284 17.87 -5.79 22.50
CA GLY A 284 17.17 -4.90 21.58
C GLY A 284 17.27 -5.33 20.11
N THR A 285 17.31 -4.37 19.22
CA THR A 285 17.32 -4.59 17.77
C THR A 285 18.60 -4.06 17.14
N ILE A 286 19.26 -4.88 16.34
CA ILE A 286 20.36 -4.46 15.45
C ILE A 286 19.78 -4.31 14.04
N VAL A 287 19.88 -3.10 13.49
CA VAL A 287 19.38 -2.75 12.15
C VAL A 287 20.54 -2.28 11.29
N VAL A 288 20.73 -2.89 10.13
CA VAL A 288 21.92 -2.71 9.29
C VAL A 288 21.54 -2.47 7.84
N GLU A 289 21.87 -1.30 7.30
CA GLU A 289 21.87 -1.06 5.85
C GLU A 289 23.13 -1.69 5.22
N GLY A 290 23.19 -3.03 5.19
CA GLY A 290 24.35 -3.80 4.76
C GLY A 290 24.26 -5.23 5.24
N ASN A 291 25.42 -5.89 5.38
CA ASN A 291 25.53 -7.28 5.83
C ASN A 291 25.75 -7.37 7.35
N ILE A 292 25.25 -8.44 7.96
CA ILE A 292 25.56 -8.80 9.35
C ILE A 292 26.38 -10.09 9.34
N THR A 293 27.53 -10.07 9.98
CA THR A 293 28.34 -11.28 10.22
C THR A 293 28.54 -11.48 11.71
N VAL A 294 28.16 -12.64 12.20
CA VAL A 294 28.23 -12.98 13.63
C VAL A 294 29.27 -14.06 13.84
N HIS A 295 30.18 -13.85 14.79
CA HIS A 295 31.20 -14.79 15.20
C HIS A 295 31.17 -14.98 16.73
N GLY A 296 31.56 -16.15 17.23
CA GLY A 296 31.66 -16.39 18.66
C GLY A 296 30.40 -16.98 19.31
N HIS A 297 30.00 -16.46 20.46
CA HIS A 297 28.88 -16.97 21.25
C HIS A 297 27.95 -15.81 21.70
N PRO A 298 27.45 -14.97 20.80
CA PRO A 298 26.57 -13.87 21.21
C PRO A 298 25.22 -14.38 21.70
N GLU A 299 24.69 -13.66 22.66
CA GLU A 299 23.31 -13.83 23.13
C GLU A 299 22.52 -12.58 22.73
N ILE A 300 21.55 -12.73 21.82
CA ILE A 300 20.75 -11.65 21.26
C ILE A 300 19.32 -11.80 21.70
N ASN A 301 18.92 -11.00 22.68
CA ASN A 301 17.65 -11.14 23.36
C ASN A 301 16.77 -9.91 23.22
N LEU A 302 15.45 -10.14 23.14
CA LEU A 302 14.47 -9.10 23.28
C LEU A 302 14.31 -8.69 24.75
N VAL A 303 14.36 -7.37 25.00
CA VAL A 303 14.19 -6.82 26.37
C VAL A 303 12.70 -6.72 26.76
N GLN A 304 11.77 -6.74 25.83
CA GLN A 304 10.37 -6.43 26.15
C GLN A 304 9.54 -7.71 26.21
N ALA A 305 9.25 -8.18 27.41
CA ALA A 305 8.32 -9.27 27.62
C ALA A 305 6.94 -8.94 27.05
N GLY A 306 6.51 -9.71 26.05
CA GLY A 306 5.16 -9.67 25.50
C GLY A 306 4.98 -8.95 24.17
N ALA A 307 6.03 -8.45 23.51
CA ALA A 307 5.98 -7.99 22.13
C ALA A 307 6.99 -8.78 21.28
N ILE A 308 6.56 -9.32 20.15
CA ILE A 308 7.47 -9.82 19.13
C ILE A 308 8.15 -8.61 18.50
N SER A 309 9.46 -8.68 18.39
CA SER A 309 10.24 -7.64 17.72
C SER A 309 11.28 -8.28 16.83
N LEU A 310 11.64 -7.59 15.77
CA LEU A 310 12.83 -7.91 15.01
C LEU A 310 14.05 -7.66 15.91
N VAL A 311 14.92 -8.63 15.99
CA VAL A 311 16.17 -8.50 16.78
C VAL A 311 17.37 -8.28 15.88
N MET A 312 17.33 -8.82 14.66
CA MET A 312 18.33 -8.61 13.62
C MET A 312 17.63 -8.28 12.31
N VAL A 313 17.99 -7.13 11.74
CA VAL A 313 17.42 -6.63 10.48
C VAL A 313 18.58 -6.21 9.57
N ALA A 314 18.59 -6.72 8.34
CA ALA A 314 19.63 -6.37 7.38
C ALA A 314 19.03 -6.12 5.98
N SER A 315 19.62 -5.18 5.22
CA SER A 315 19.32 -5.04 3.80
C SER A 315 20.17 -6.00 2.93
N GLY A 316 21.28 -6.48 3.45
CA GLY A 316 22.14 -7.49 2.83
C GLY A 316 22.05 -8.84 3.52
N ASN A 317 23.09 -9.65 3.38
CA ASN A 317 23.13 -11.00 3.94
C ASN A 317 23.38 -11.03 5.45
N ILE A 318 22.85 -12.05 6.11
CA ILE A 318 23.16 -12.36 7.51
C ILE A 318 23.91 -13.69 7.57
N THR A 319 25.11 -13.68 8.14
CA THR A 319 25.93 -14.89 8.32
C THR A 319 26.15 -15.15 9.81
N LEU A 320 25.66 -16.28 10.29
CA LEU A 320 25.80 -16.70 11.68
C LEU A 320 26.88 -17.80 11.77
N ASN A 321 28.04 -17.45 12.31
CA ASN A 321 29.17 -18.38 12.53
C ASN A 321 29.42 -18.53 14.03
N GLY A 322 29.34 -19.71 14.56
CA GLY A 322 29.60 -19.97 15.99
C GLY A 322 28.39 -20.52 16.74
N ASN A 323 28.32 -20.25 18.03
CA ASN A 323 27.15 -20.65 18.83
C ASN A 323 26.30 -19.41 19.09
N VAL A 324 25.31 -19.19 18.24
CA VAL A 324 24.46 -18.00 18.29
C VAL A 324 23.12 -18.36 18.93
N HIS A 325 22.76 -17.60 19.96
CA HIS A 325 21.44 -17.70 20.58
C HIS A 325 20.66 -16.42 20.33
N VAL A 326 19.46 -16.55 19.76
CA VAL A 326 18.59 -15.41 19.38
C VAL A 326 17.20 -15.63 19.94
N THR A 327 16.70 -14.65 20.67
CA THR A 327 15.28 -14.62 21.08
C THR A 327 14.57 -13.53 20.32
N GLY A 328 13.77 -13.89 19.30
CA GLY A 328 13.02 -12.98 18.44
C GLY A 328 13.20 -13.26 16.94
N ILE A 329 12.84 -12.33 16.10
CA ILE A 329 12.79 -12.51 14.65
C ILE A 329 14.07 -11.98 13.99
N ILE A 330 14.66 -12.80 13.12
CA ILE A 330 15.73 -12.44 12.20
C ILE A 330 15.09 -12.16 10.84
N HIS A 331 15.35 -10.99 10.26
CA HIS A 331 14.74 -10.58 9.00
C HIS A 331 15.78 -9.92 8.08
N THR A 332 15.86 -10.36 6.81
CA THR A 332 16.76 -9.76 5.83
C THR A 332 16.19 -9.72 4.43
N GLU A 333 16.56 -8.68 3.66
CA GLU A 333 16.35 -8.58 2.21
C GLU A 333 17.34 -9.43 1.41
N GLY A 334 18.33 -10.02 2.06
CA GLY A 334 19.32 -10.92 1.48
C GLY A 334 19.12 -12.40 1.84
N GLU A 335 20.26 -13.12 1.87
CA GLU A 335 20.36 -14.53 2.28
C GLU A 335 20.78 -14.66 3.73
N ILE A 336 20.27 -15.67 4.43
CA ILE A 336 20.74 -16.05 5.75
C ILE A 336 21.57 -17.33 5.64
N THR A 337 22.85 -17.28 6.10
CA THR A 337 23.74 -18.43 6.15
C THR A 337 23.98 -18.84 7.61
N LEU A 338 23.70 -20.10 7.93
CA LEU A 338 23.86 -20.69 9.27
C LEU A 338 25.02 -21.68 9.26
N ASN A 339 26.19 -21.29 9.77
CA ASN A 339 27.44 -22.09 9.71
C ASN A 339 27.91 -22.62 11.07
N GLY A 340 27.06 -22.63 12.08
CA GLY A 340 27.45 -23.08 13.41
C GLY A 340 26.28 -23.70 14.16
N THR A 341 26.32 -23.60 15.49
CA THR A 341 25.15 -23.93 16.29
C THR A 341 24.31 -22.69 16.44
N THR A 342 23.12 -22.68 15.82
CA THR A 342 22.18 -21.54 15.90
C THR A 342 20.92 -21.97 16.63
N ASN A 343 20.58 -21.25 17.69
CA ASN A 343 19.35 -21.47 18.44
C ASN A 343 18.50 -20.20 18.37
N VAL A 344 17.32 -20.29 17.72
CA VAL A 344 16.36 -19.20 17.64
C VAL A 344 15.17 -19.60 18.50
N GLU A 345 14.97 -18.91 19.60
CA GLU A 345 13.86 -19.16 20.52
C GLU A 345 12.79 -18.08 20.43
N LEU A 346 11.53 -18.50 20.53
CA LEU A 346 10.36 -17.60 20.50
C LEU A 346 10.34 -16.66 19.29
N GLY A 347 10.88 -17.10 18.16
CA GLY A 347 11.10 -16.24 17.01
C GLY A 347 10.92 -16.92 15.66
N ALA A 348 11.36 -16.26 14.62
CA ALA A 348 11.33 -16.72 13.25
C ALA A 348 12.58 -16.27 12.46
N ILE A 349 12.81 -16.94 11.35
CA ILE A 349 13.83 -16.56 10.36
C ILE A 349 13.14 -16.22 9.05
N LEU A 350 13.32 -14.98 8.57
CA LEU A 350 12.74 -14.49 7.34
C LEU A 350 13.84 -13.95 6.42
N ALA A 351 13.92 -14.46 5.20
CA ALA A 351 14.90 -14.03 4.21
C ALA A 351 14.24 -13.83 2.85
N GLU A 352 14.61 -12.78 2.12
CA GLU A 352 14.06 -12.59 0.78
C GLU A 352 14.62 -13.63 -0.18
N THR A 353 15.95 -13.78 -0.26
CA THR A 353 16.59 -14.58 -1.29
C THR A 353 16.88 -16.03 -0.90
N GLY A 354 16.99 -16.36 0.38
CA GLY A 354 17.19 -17.73 0.80
C GLY A 354 17.71 -17.94 2.21
N VAL A 355 17.64 -19.18 2.66
CA VAL A 355 18.27 -19.63 3.92
C VAL A 355 19.11 -20.88 3.63
N VAL A 356 20.37 -20.85 4.00
CA VAL A 356 21.31 -21.96 3.84
C VAL A 356 21.82 -22.40 5.21
N ASN A 357 21.52 -23.64 5.59
CA ASN A 357 22.12 -24.28 6.75
C ASN A 357 23.31 -25.11 6.26
N GLY A 358 24.51 -24.70 6.65
CA GLY A 358 25.77 -25.31 6.17
C GLY A 358 26.01 -26.72 6.67
N VAL A 359 26.87 -27.47 5.97
CA VAL A 359 27.25 -28.84 6.35
C VAL A 359 27.90 -28.86 7.73
N GLY A 360 27.36 -29.68 8.63
CA GLY A 360 27.85 -29.83 10.00
C GLY A 360 27.39 -28.76 10.97
N SER A 361 26.49 -27.88 10.55
CA SER A 361 25.79 -26.95 11.44
C SER A 361 24.67 -27.68 12.22
N GLU A 362 24.35 -27.13 13.36
CA GLU A 362 23.19 -27.52 14.18
C GLU A 362 22.29 -26.30 14.33
N THR A 363 21.06 -26.37 13.83
CA THR A 363 20.11 -25.25 13.94
C THR A 363 18.85 -25.72 14.63
N LYS A 364 18.43 -24.97 15.64
CA LYS A 364 17.12 -25.15 16.29
C LYS A 364 16.33 -23.85 16.18
N ILE A 365 15.11 -23.94 15.69
CA ILE A 365 14.17 -22.83 15.61
C ILE A 365 12.90 -23.23 16.39
N VAL A 366 12.57 -22.47 17.40
CA VAL A 366 11.34 -22.65 18.20
C VAL A 366 10.45 -21.43 18.00
N TYR A 367 9.39 -21.65 17.26
CA TYR A 367 8.39 -20.64 16.95
C TYR A 367 7.32 -20.60 18.04
N ASN A 368 6.84 -19.40 18.39
CA ASN A 368 5.75 -19.24 19.36
C ASN A 368 4.57 -18.50 18.75
N VAL A 369 3.49 -19.21 18.48
CA VAL A 369 2.23 -18.71 17.91
C VAL A 369 1.56 -17.65 18.79
N ASP A 370 1.66 -17.76 20.11
CA ASP A 370 0.92 -16.91 21.05
C ASP A 370 1.34 -15.44 21.02
N ASN A 371 2.45 -15.13 20.37
CA ASN A 371 3.00 -13.78 20.31
C ASN A 371 2.70 -13.03 18.99
N LEU A 372 2.08 -13.66 17.98
CA LEU A 372 2.02 -13.13 16.61
C LEU A 372 0.75 -12.35 16.24
N ASP A 373 -0.18 -12.20 17.15
CA ASP A 373 -1.39 -11.37 16.93
C ASP A 373 -1.11 -9.85 16.91
N GLN A 374 0.14 -9.45 17.06
CA GLN A 374 0.53 -8.03 17.04
C GLN A 374 1.35 -7.71 15.79
N PRO A 375 1.10 -6.57 15.11
CA PRO A 375 1.95 -6.14 14.01
C PRO A 375 3.38 -5.93 14.51
N VAL A 376 4.35 -6.48 13.79
CA VAL A 376 5.77 -6.29 14.10
C VAL A 376 6.15 -4.85 13.74
N PRO A 377 6.59 -4.01 14.70
CA PRO A 377 6.95 -2.64 14.41
C PRO A 377 8.08 -2.55 13.37
N GLY A 378 8.00 -1.58 12.47
CA GLY A 378 9.00 -1.36 11.43
C GLY A 378 8.97 -2.38 10.30
N THR A 379 7.88 -3.13 10.16
CA THR A 379 7.69 -4.04 9.02
C THR A 379 6.29 -3.92 8.46
N GLY A 380 6.14 -4.24 7.18
CA GLY A 380 4.85 -4.24 6.53
C GLY A 380 4.95 -4.66 5.08
N ILE A 381 3.81 -4.67 4.42
CA ILE A 381 3.75 -4.85 2.98
C ILE A 381 3.99 -3.48 2.35
N PRO A 382 4.94 -3.33 1.40
CA PRO A 382 5.12 -2.07 0.70
C PRO A 382 3.83 -1.71 -0.01
N VAL A 383 3.34 -0.51 0.22
CA VAL A 383 2.10 -0.01 -0.36
C VAL A 383 2.27 1.44 -0.79
N TRP A 384 1.61 1.79 -1.87
CA TRP A 384 1.48 3.17 -2.26
C TRP A 384 0.40 3.86 -1.42
N LYS A 385 0.77 4.97 -0.79
CA LYS A 385 -0.14 5.83 -0.01
C LYS A 385 -0.33 7.16 -0.71
N ILE A 386 -1.53 7.73 -0.57
CA ILE A 386 -1.82 9.05 -1.14
C ILE A 386 -1.10 10.13 -0.32
N ALA A 387 -0.09 10.76 -0.93
CA ALA A 387 0.60 11.91 -0.38
C ALA A 387 -0.16 13.22 -0.66
N SER A 388 -0.71 13.36 -1.88
CA SER A 388 -1.55 14.50 -2.22
C SER A 388 -2.58 14.14 -3.28
N TRP A 389 -3.69 14.86 -3.28
CA TRP A 389 -4.78 14.72 -4.23
C TRP A 389 -5.23 16.08 -4.71
N GLN A 390 -5.47 16.24 -6.02
CA GLN A 390 -6.02 17.47 -6.59
C GLN A 390 -6.85 17.18 -7.84
N GLU A 391 -7.90 17.98 -8.04
CA GLU A 391 -8.60 18.04 -9.31
C GLU A 391 -7.88 19.05 -10.22
N VAL A 392 -7.60 18.66 -11.46
CA VAL A 392 -6.92 19.49 -12.47
C VAL A 392 -7.95 19.94 -13.50
N TYR A 393 -8.03 21.25 -13.74
CA TYR A 393 -9.00 21.88 -14.66
C TYR A 393 -8.37 22.22 -16.00
#